data_a902c2cda1ae98e1c990ee63533ae686
#
_entry.id   a902c2cda1ae98e1c990ee63533ae686
#
_cell.length_a   1.000
_cell.length_b   1.000
_cell.length_c   1.000
_cell.angle_alpha   90.00
_cell.angle_beta   90.00
_cell.angle_gamma   90.00
#
_symmetry.space_group_name_H-M   'P 1'
#
loop_
_entity.id
_entity.type
_entity.pdbx_description
1 polymer ?
#
loop_
_entity_poly.entity_id
_entity_poly.type
_entity_poly.pdbx_seq_one_letter_code
_entity_poly.pdbx_strand_id
1 'polypeptide(L)'
;MANIAKIRTYPSTNFFPGGLLNDFFNRSIGDFVGSDMLATQPAVNVVETSAEFRLEVAAPGFEKQDFTLSVEKDYLTISAKHEQKEATEDEHFTRREFRFESFQRAFKLPQTVNQEHVKAVYENGILKVTLPKKEEAKAVSKVIAIG
;
A
#
# COMPACT_ATOMS: atom_id res chain seq x y z
N MET A 1 -43.69 18.67 -11.42
CA MET A 1 -42.57 18.54 -12.38
C MET A 1 -41.31 18.31 -11.60
N ALA A 2 -40.71 17.13 -11.73
CA ALA A 2 -39.48 16.80 -11.04
C ALA A 2 -38.29 17.40 -11.78
N ASN A 3 -37.55 18.30 -11.15
CA ASN A 3 -36.27 18.76 -11.63
C ASN A 3 -35.25 17.61 -11.48
N ILE A 4 -34.94 16.96 -12.58
CA ILE A 4 -33.83 16.00 -12.63
C ILE A 4 -32.55 16.83 -12.65
N ALA A 5 -31.87 16.90 -11.52
CA ALA A 5 -30.54 17.46 -11.45
C ALA A 5 -29.62 16.61 -12.35
N LYS A 6 -29.19 17.20 -13.47
CA LYS A 6 -28.14 16.61 -14.30
C LYS A 6 -26.86 16.57 -13.47
N ILE A 7 -26.50 15.37 -13.01
CA ILE A 7 -25.18 15.11 -12.49
C ILE A 7 -24.21 15.31 -13.65
N ARG A 8 -23.51 16.43 -13.66
CA ARG A 8 -22.35 16.59 -14.53
C ARG A 8 -21.27 15.67 -14.03
N THR A 9 -21.14 14.54 -14.67
CA THR A 9 -19.93 13.75 -14.58
C THR A 9 -18.81 14.56 -15.25
N TYR A 10 -17.94 15.14 -14.46
CA TYR A 10 -16.68 15.66 -14.96
C TYR A 10 -15.85 14.44 -15.35
N PRO A 11 -15.33 14.35 -16.57
CA PRO A 11 -14.30 13.38 -16.87
C PRO A 11 -13.11 13.74 -15.98
N SER A 12 -12.81 12.92 -15.01
CA SER A 12 -11.57 13.02 -14.26
C SER A 12 -10.44 12.64 -15.23
N THR A 13 -10.01 13.60 -16.03
CA THR A 13 -8.75 13.51 -16.72
C THR A 13 -7.66 13.68 -15.67
N ASN A 14 -7.45 12.64 -14.88
CA ASN A 14 -6.23 12.51 -14.11
C ASN A 14 -5.09 12.27 -15.09
N PHE A 15 -4.72 13.32 -15.80
CA PHE A 15 -3.46 13.39 -16.52
C PHE A 15 -2.33 13.66 -15.53
N PHE A 16 -2.24 12.80 -14.51
CA PHE A 16 -1.05 12.68 -13.71
C PHE A 16 -0.26 11.51 -14.28
N PRO A 17 1.07 11.65 -14.42
CA PRO A 17 1.93 10.49 -14.75
C PRO A 17 1.87 9.38 -13.69
N GLY A 18 1.07 9.56 -12.64
CA GLY A 18 0.77 8.55 -11.63
C GLY A 18 -0.09 7.36 -12.09
N GLY A 19 -0.68 7.39 -13.29
CA GLY A 19 -1.42 6.24 -13.81
C GLY A 19 -0.54 5.01 -14.03
N LEU A 20 0.72 5.22 -14.40
CA LEU A 20 1.71 4.16 -14.52
C LEU A 20 2.09 3.56 -13.17
N LEU A 21 2.04 4.34 -12.09
CA LEU A 21 2.33 3.86 -10.74
C LEU A 21 1.17 3.07 -10.16
N ASN A 22 -0.07 3.45 -10.45
CA ASN A 22 -1.24 2.69 -10.02
C ASN A 22 -1.27 1.31 -10.68
N ASP A 23 -0.96 1.21 -11.96
CA ASP A 23 -0.79 -0.08 -12.65
C ASP A 23 0.44 -0.85 -12.12
N PHE A 24 1.47 -0.12 -11.70
CA PHE A 24 2.70 -0.69 -11.19
C PHE A 24 2.50 -1.32 -9.79
N PHE A 25 1.75 -0.65 -8.92
CA PHE A 25 1.42 -1.15 -7.59
C PHE A 25 0.21 -2.10 -7.58
N ASN A 26 -0.69 -2.00 -8.56
CA ASN A 26 -1.86 -2.88 -8.69
C ASN A 26 -1.58 -4.19 -9.47
N ARG A 27 -0.48 -4.27 -10.19
CA ARG A 27 0.04 -5.57 -10.62
C ARG A 27 0.61 -6.28 -9.40
N SER A 28 -0.32 -6.56 -8.52
CA SER A 28 -0.13 -7.45 -7.40
C SER A 28 0.37 -8.78 -7.92
N ILE A 29 1.27 -9.39 -7.20
CA ILE A 29 1.75 -10.77 -7.30
C ILE A 29 0.60 -11.80 -7.41
N GLY A 30 -0.64 -11.37 -7.56
CA GLY A 30 -1.78 -12.23 -7.90
C GLY A 30 -1.53 -13.12 -9.12
N ASP A 31 -0.67 -12.70 -10.03
CA ASP A 31 -0.22 -13.53 -11.16
C ASP A 31 0.91 -14.50 -10.78
N PHE A 32 1.54 -14.32 -9.63
CA PHE A 32 2.70 -15.12 -9.22
C PHE A 32 2.39 -16.12 -8.09
N VAL A 33 1.35 -15.89 -7.30
CA VAL A 33 0.93 -16.76 -6.19
C VAL A 33 -0.56 -17.05 -6.35
N GLY A 34 -0.90 -18.31 -6.51
CA GLY A 34 -2.24 -18.79 -6.85
C GLY A 34 -3.39 -18.13 -6.08
N SER A 35 -4.54 -18.13 -6.69
CA SER A 35 -5.77 -17.42 -6.35
C SER A 35 -6.31 -17.54 -4.91
N ASP A 36 -5.81 -18.46 -4.12
CA ASP A 36 -6.30 -18.69 -2.75
C ASP A 36 -5.76 -17.69 -1.70
N MET A 37 -4.74 -16.91 -2.05
CA MET A 37 -4.20 -15.87 -1.17
C MET A 37 -4.91 -14.51 -1.29
N LEU A 38 -5.80 -14.33 -2.25
CA LEU A 38 -6.47 -13.05 -2.49
C LEU A 38 -7.53 -12.72 -1.42
N ALA A 39 -8.07 -13.73 -0.76
CA ALA A 39 -9.16 -13.54 0.21
C ALA A 39 -8.73 -12.90 1.55
N THR A 40 -7.43 -12.88 1.85
CA THR A 40 -6.88 -12.41 3.13
C THR A 40 -5.86 -11.28 2.99
N GLN A 41 -5.75 -10.66 1.81
CA GLN A 41 -4.81 -9.56 1.62
C GLN A 41 -5.35 -8.26 2.23
N PRO A 42 -4.53 -7.56 3.02
CA PRO A 42 -4.91 -6.28 3.59
C PRO A 42 -5.08 -5.21 2.49
N ALA A 43 -6.02 -4.29 2.71
CA ALA A 43 -6.18 -3.12 1.85
C ALA A 43 -4.96 -2.20 1.97
N VAL A 44 -4.56 -1.60 0.87
CA VAL A 44 -3.39 -0.72 0.79
C VAL A 44 -3.75 0.58 0.08
N ASN A 45 -3.37 1.68 0.70
CA ASN A 45 -3.33 2.98 0.06
C ASN A 45 -1.89 3.31 -0.35
N VAL A 46 -1.73 3.92 -1.50
CA VAL A 46 -0.45 4.43 -1.99
C VAL A 46 -0.56 5.92 -2.18
N VAL A 47 0.28 6.68 -1.50
CA VAL A 47 0.38 8.12 -1.62
C VAL A 47 1.73 8.47 -2.23
N GLU A 48 1.72 9.34 -3.21
CA GLU A 48 2.94 9.88 -3.82
C GLU A 48 3.01 11.39 -3.58
N THR A 49 4.16 11.84 -3.14
CA THR A 49 4.54 13.25 -3.04
C THR A 49 5.73 13.55 -3.94
N SER A 50 6.15 14.80 -4.02
CA SER A 50 7.38 15.17 -4.73
C SER A 50 8.64 14.50 -4.15
N ALA A 51 8.63 14.18 -2.84
CA ALA A 51 9.79 13.70 -2.10
C ALA A 51 9.78 12.19 -1.81
N GLU A 52 8.61 11.58 -1.71
CA GLU A 52 8.48 10.20 -1.23
C GLU A 52 7.20 9.51 -1.74
N PHE A 53 7.22 8.19 -1.70
CA PHE A 53 6.01 7.36 -1.71
C PHE A 53 5.70 6.91 -0.28
N ARG A 54 4.42 6.76 0.03
CA ARG A 54 3.95 6.20 1.28
C ARG A 54 2.93 5.11 1.02
N LEU A 55 3.21 3.92 1.53
CA LEU A 55 2.28 2.81 1.55
C LEU A 55 1.59 2.79 2.92
N GLU A 56 0.27 2.68 2.93
CA GLU A 56 -0.54 2.53 4.13
C GLU A 56 -1.27 1.20 4.06
N VAL A 57 -0.85 0.25 4.86
CA VAL A 57 -1.40 -1.11 4.89
C VAL A 57 -2.34 -1.24 6.07
N ALA A 58 -3.61 -1.49 5.82
CA ALA A 58 -4.61 -1.72 6.86
C ALA A 58 -4.45 -3.14 7.41
N ALA A 59 -3.85 -3.27 8.57
CA ALA A 59 -3.58 -4.55 9.22
C ALA A 59 -3.99 -4.51 10.71
N PRO A 60 -5.30 -4.40 11.01
CA PRO A 60 -5.77 -4.42 12.37
C PRO A 60 -5.58 -5.80 12.99
N GLY A 61 -5.34 -5.85 14.30
CA GLY A 61 -5.19 -7.09 15.04
C GLY A 61 -3.78 -7.68 15.05
N PHE A 62 -2.81 -7.00 14.44
CA PHE A 62 -1.39 -7.34 14.53
C PHE A 62 -0.68 -6.47 15.58
N GLU A 63 0.49 -6.93 15.99
CA GLU A 63 1.44 -6.17 16.77
C GLU A 63 2.65 -5.79 15.91
N LYS A 64 3.40 -4.78 16.34
CA LYS A 64 4.60 -4.32 15.62
C LYS A 64 5.60 -5.46 15.32
N GLN A 65 5.74 -6.38 16.24
CA GLN A 65 6.65 -7.53 16.14
C GLN A 65 6.21 -8.60 15.15
N ASP A 66 4.94 -8.59 14.74
CA ASP A 66 4.39 -9.56 13.78
C ASP A 66 4.83 -9.26 12.34
N PHE A 67 5.32 -8.04 12.09
CA PHE A 67 5.70 -7.60 10.76
C PHE A 67 7.16 -7.88 10.43
N THR A 68 7.37 -8.34 9.22
CA THR A 68 8.69 -8.44 8.58
C THR A 68 8.66 -7.71 7.25
N LEU A 69 9.59 -6.79 7.06
CA LEU A 69 9.77 -6.07 5.82
C LEU A 69 11.15 -6.41 5.26
N SER A 70 11.20 -6.73 3.98
CA SER A 70 12.43 -6.94 3.23
C SER A 70 12.40 -6.20 1.90
N VAL A 71 13.56 -5.71 1.49
CA VAL A 71 13.75 -5.15 0.16
C VAL A 71 14.79 -6.00 -0.54
N GLU A 72 14.38 -6.65 -1.62
CA GLU A 72 15.27 -7.47 -2.45
C GLU A 72 15.17 -7.02 -3.90
N LYS A 73 16.28 -6.64 -4.47
CA LYS A 73 16.31 -6.05 -5.81
C LYS A 73 15.38 -4.83 -5.85
N ASP A 74 14.33 -4.91 -6.65
CA ASP A 74 13.34 -3.85 -6.81
C ASP A 74 11.99 -4.19 -6.14
N TYR A 75 11.98 -5.14 -5.21
CA TYR A 75 10.74 -5.55 -4.53
C TYR A 75 10.81 -5.29 -3.04
N LEU A 76 9.78 -4.60 -2.53
CA LEU A 76 9.47 -4.50 -1.11
C LEU A 76 8.48 -5.62 -0.78
N THR A 77 8.87 -6.54 0.06
CA THR A 77 7.98 -7.56 0.61
C THR A 77 7.58 -7.20 2.03
N ILE A 78 6.29 -7.14 2.27
CA ILE A 78 5.69 -6.92 3.58
C ILE A 78 4.98 -8.20 3.96
N SER A 79 5.40 -8.82 5.04
CA SER A 79 4.73 -9.98 5.62
C SER A 79 4.37 -9.73 7.07
N ALA A 80 3.29 -10.33 7.51
CA ALA A 80 2.90 -10.36 8.91
C ALA A 80 2.40 -11.74 9.25
N LYS A 81 2.73 -12.21 10.45
CA LYS A 81 2.25 -13.45 11.01
C LYS A 81 1.96 -13.24 12.49
N HIS A 82 0.70 -13.43 12.84
CA HIS A 82 0.28 -13.41 14.23
C HIS A 82 0.12 -14.84 14.74
N GLU A 83 0.80 -15.20 15.80
CA GLU A 83 0.60 -16.47 16.49
C GLU A 83 -0.63 -16.34 17.38
N GLN A 84 -1.70 -17.08 17.06
CA GLN A 84 -2.88 -17.11 17.91
C GLN A 84 -2.55 -17.70 19.27
N LYS A 85 -2.85 -16.92 20.30
CA LYS A 85 -3.14 -17.53 21.60
C LYS A 85 -4.49 -18.23 21.45
N GLU A 86 -4.55 -19.52 21.77
CA GLU A 86 -5.79 -20.29 21.76
C GLU A 86 -6.86 -19.50 22.51
N ALA A 87 -8.04 -19.36 21.86
CA ALA A 87 -9.20 -18.78 22.51
C ALA A 87 -9.51 -19.62 23.76
N THR A 88 -9.75 -18.95 24.88
CA THR A 88 -10.25 -19.60 26.07
C THR A 88 -11.54 -20.34 25.73
N GLU A 89 -11.70 -21.55 26.27
CA GLU A 89 -12.80 -22.50 25.94
C GLU A 89 -14.23 -21.91 26.07
N ASP A 90 -14.37 -20.72 26.64
CA ASP A 90 -15.65 -20.08 26.94
C ASP A 90 -16.12 -19.04 25.91
N GLU A 91 -15.33 -18.72 24.89
CA GLU A 91 -15.68 -17.71 23.90
C GLU A 91 -15.98 -18.33 22.52
N HIS A 92 -17.24 -18.17 22.07
CA HIS A 92 -17.68 -18.59 20.75
C HIS A 92 -18.07 -17.39 19.91
N PHE A 93 -17.52 -17.27 18.71
CA PHE A 93 -17.97 -16.27 17.75
C PHE A 93 -19.32 -16.67 17.16
N THR A 94 -20.34 -15.86 17.36
CA THR A 94 -21.63 -16.02 16.65
C THR A 94 -21.55 -15.48 15.22
N ARG A 95 -20.65 -14.51 14.96
CA ARG A 95 -20.34 -13.96 13.65
C ARG A 95 -18.89 -13.47 13.63
N ARG A 96 -18.16 -13.87 12.60
CA ARG A 96 -16.77 -13.46 12.39
C ARG A 96 -16.59 -13.06 10.93
N GLU A 97 -16.37 -11.78 10.68
CA GLU A 97 -16.25 -11.23 9.33
C GLU A 97 -14.81 -10.98 8.93
N PHE A 98 -13.89 -10.87 9.88
CA PHE A 98 -12.47 -10.75 9.59
C PHE A 98 -11.64 -11.63 10.51
N ARG A 99 -10.57 -12.14 9.96
CA ARG A 99 -9.52 -12.86 10.67
C ARG A 99 -8.22 -12.71 9.89
N PHE A 100 -7.26 -12.01 10.46
CA PHE A 100 -5.93 -11.93 9.90
C PHE A 100 -4.97 -12.78 10.75
N GLU A 101 -4.54 -13.91 10.21
CA GLU A 101 -3.53 -14.75 10.85
C GLU A 101 -2.15 -14.50 10.26
N SER A 102 -2.11 -14.34 8.97
CA SER A 102 -0.89 -14.04 8.22
C SER A 102 -1.22 -13.44 6.86
N PHE A 103 -0.35 -12.61 6.36
CA PHE A 103 -0.37 -12.16 4.98
C PHE A 103 1.04 -11.90 4.46
N GLN A 104 1.16 -11.88 3.16
CA GLN A 104 2.37 -11.45 2.47
C GLN A 104 1.98 -10.65 1.23
N ARG A 105 2.54 -9.45 1.10
CA ARG A 105 2.42 -8.63 -0.10
C ARG A 105 3.77 -8.17 -0.56
N ALA A 106 3.98 -8.18 -1.86
CA ALA A 106 5.17 -7.62 -2.45
C ALA A 106 4.81 -6.50 -3.42
N PHE A 107 5.62 -5.47 -3.40
CA PHE A 107 5.46 -4.27 -4.21
C PHE A 107 6.73 -4.04 -5.01
N LYS A 108 6.60 -3.91 -6.30
CA LYS A 108 7.73 -3.51 -7.12
C LYS A 108 8.01 -2.04 -6.87
N LEU A 109 9.24 -1.71 -6.54
CA LEU A 109 9.66 -0.35 -6.27
C LEU A 109 10.12 0.33 -7.56
N PRO A 110 9.71 1.59 -7.80
CA PRO A 110 10.31 2.40 -8.85
C PRO A 110 11.80 2.60 -8.60
N GLN A 111 12.58 2.71 -9.66
CA GLN A 111 14.02 2.98 -9.55
C GLN A 111 14.35 4.34 -8.91
N THR A 112 13.35 5.22 -8.83
CA THR A 112 13.44 6.52 -8.17
C THR A 112 13.47 6.43 -6.64
N VAL A 113 13.13 5.27 -6.07
CA VAL A 113 13.12 5.05 -4.62
C VAL A 113 14.54 4.84 -4.10
N ASN A 114 14.86 5.54 -3.02
CA ASN A 114 16.07 5.29 -2.25
C ASN A 114 15.81 4.14 -1.27
N GLN A 115 16.22 2.94 -1.64
CA GLN A 115 15.96 1.73 -0.87
C GLN A 115 16.68 1.69 0.49
N GLU A 116 17.78 2.44 0.64
CA GLU A 116 18.56 2.46 1.88
C GLU A 116 17.88 3.25 3.01
N HIS A 117 16.92 4.11 2.65
CA HIS A 117 16.25 5.00 3.59
C HIS A 117 14.76 4.67 3.80
N VAL A 118 14.37 3.45 3.49
CA VAL A 118 13.00 2.97 3.76
C VAL A 118 12.74 2.94 5.25
N LYS A 119 11.59 3.48 5.66
CA LYS A 119 11.14 3.50 7.06
C LYS A 119 9.76 2.90 7.17
N ALA A 120 9.48 2.25 8.29
CA ALA A 120 8.16 1.71 8.58
C ALA A 120 7.75 2.05 10.02
N VAL A 121 6.48 2.39 10.19
CA VAL A 121 5.85 2.66 11.49
C VAL A 121 4.50 1.98 11.52
N TYR A 122 4.19 1.28 12.60
CA TYR A 122 2.89 0.66 12.82
C TYR A 122 2.17 1.36 13.96
N GLU A 123 1.03 1.96 13.66
CA GLU A 123 0.21 2.69 14.61
C GLU A 123 -1.28 2.55 14.25
N ASN A 124 -2.12 2.41 15.26
CA ASN A 124 -3.59 2.36 15.12
C ASN A 124 -4.10 1.37 14.07
N GLY A 125 -3.47 0.21 13.97
CA GLY A 125 -3.85 -0.83 12.99
C GLY A 125 -3.39 -0.54 11.56
N ILE A 126 -2.59 0.48 11.33
CA ILE A 126 -2.06 0.85 10.02
C ILE A 126 -0.53 0.75 10.02
N LEU A 127 0.01 -0.04 9.11
CA LEU A 127 1.43 -0.04 8.81
C LEU A 127 1.71 1.01 7.73
N LYS A 128 2.48 2.02 8.08
CA LYS A 128 2.93 3.08 7.17
C LYS A 128 4.37 2.82 6.77
N VAL A 129 4.61 2.63 5.48
CA VAL A 129 5.96 2.47 4.93
C VAL A 129 6.29 3.68 4.07
N THR A 130 7.32 4.39 4.45
CA THR A 130 7.83 5.58 3.75
C THR A 130 9.00 5.18 2.87
N LEU A 131 8.90 5.51 1.59
CA LEU A 131 9.85 5.20 0.53
C LEU A 131 10.35 6.53 -0.06
N PRO A 132 11.44 7.11 0.45
CA PRO A 132 11.94 8.38 -0.03
C PRO A 132 12.46 8.24 -1.47
N LYS A 133 12.26 9.28 -2.26
CA LYS A 133 12.83 9.37 -3.61
C LYS A 133 14.29 9.77 -3.52
N LYS A 134 15.08 9.28 -4.47
CA LYS A 134 16.46 9.75 -4.65
C LYS A 134 16.46 11.25 -4.94
N GLU A 135 17.51 11.96 -4.53
CA GLU A 135 17.62 13.40 -4.78
C GLU A 135 17.45 13.77 -6.25
N GLU A 136 18.00 12.95 -7.16
CA GLU A 136 17.90 13.11 -8.59
C GLU A 136 16.47 12.97 -9.15
N ALA A 137 15.59 12.28 -8.40
CA ALA A 137 14.20 12.02 -8.80
C ALA A 137 13.20 13.00 -8.18
N LYS A 138 13.64 13.89 -7.30
CA LYS A 138 12.78 14.94 -6.75
C LYS A 138 12.52 15.97 -7.83
N ALA A 139 11.24 16.34 -8.01
CA ALA A 139 10.84 17.33 -9.00
C ALA A 139 11.54 18.68 -8.72
N VAL A 140 12.47 19.05 -9.57
CA VAL A 140 13.10 20.37 -9.56
C VAL A 140 12.38 21.22 -10.59
N SER A 141 11.68 22.27 -10.14
CA SER A 141 11.15 23.26 -11.06
C SER A 141 12.31 24.07 -11.62
N LYS A 142 12.49 24.03 -12.94
CA LYS A 142 13.49 24.83 -13.63
C LYS A 142 12.80 25.96 -14.38
N VAL A 143 13.13 27.18 -14.02
CA VAL A 143 12.73 28.36 -14.79
C VAL A 143 13.64 28.49 -15.98
N ILE A 144 13.06 28.48 -17.19
CA ILE A 144 13.79 28.66 -18.42
C ILE A 144 13.65 30.13 -18.81
N ALA A 145 14.78 30.82 -18.89
CA ALA A 145 14.80 32.20 -19.43
C ALA A 145 14.70 32.13 -20.96
N ILE A 146 13.83 32.97 -21.50
CA ILE A 146 13.67 33.15 -22.94
C ILE A 146 14.64 34.24 -23.36
N GLY A 147 15.54 33.89 -24.20
CA GLY A 147 16.49 34.82 -24.81
C GLY A 147 15.92 35.46 -26.08
#